data_649ce0ef22f886f1b123518f1241b4d9
#
_entry.id   649ce0ef22f886f1b123518f1241b4d9
#
_cell.length_a   1.000
_cell.length_b   1.000
_cell.length_c   1.000
_cell.angle_alpha   90.00
_cell.angle_beta   90.00
_cell.angle_gamma   90.00
#
_symmetry.space_group_name_H-M   'P 1'
#
loop_
_entity.id
_entity.type
_entity.pdbx_description
1 polymer ?
#
loop_
_entity_poly.entity_id
_entity_poly.type
_entity_poly.pdbx_seq_one_letter_code
_entity_poly.pdbx_strand_id
1 'polypeptide(L)'
;MNNYYSNDLERISQMNQYNQTKHQKKLIRKACNKACFMLIIATVVMDALAMVLSSVLLFTGHLDMTGKTGVDGIPYSIYYLLNGIAEFSGFFMVPVIFCLIFKFKLSDALPIRGEGKYNVPLLVIGGYAICTISNYAVSLLSDNLSMFGLENTTGIVTEAKTPKEQIIYFICIAIIPAITEEIAFIGVVLNFLRPYGDGFAILISSILFGLVHGNFVQIPFAFIVGLVCAVLVVKTNSIIPSMLLHLLNNGTSVILDCIEEYTSAGVYELCSTIIVLTLTVIGFIAIILLCKKGFDMKFQNSREIVCLKAKDKITAFLTNPGAIILVSFYVIYALGVLFGYV
;
A
#
# COMPACT_ATOMS: atom_id res chain seq x y z
N MET A 1 -58.15 7.90 19.03
CA MET A 1 -57.81 7.08 17.88
C MET A 1 -56.49 7.52 17.17
N ASN A 2 -56.18 8.82 17.04
CA ASN A 2 -54.99 9.29 16.32
C ASN A 2 -53.61 8.85 16.87
N ASN A 3 -53.48 8.67 18.19
CA ASN A 3 -52.17 8.30 18.81
C ASN A 3 -51.77 6.83 18.56
N TYR A 4 -52.70 5.93 18.35
CA TYR A 4 -52.36 4.52 18.05
C TYR A 4 -51.79 4.36 16.63
N TYR A 5 -52.38 5.00 15.64
CA TYR A 5 -51.89 4.95 14.25
C TYR A 5 -50.52 5.64 14.09
N SER A 6 -50.26 6.72 14.82
CA SER A 6 -48.96 7.39 14.77
C SER A 6 -47.83 6.52 15.34
N ASN A 7 -48.08 5.80 16.44
CA ASN A 7 -47.12 4.89 17.07
C ASN A 7 -46.81 3.67 16.17
N ASP A 8 -47.79 3.15 15.45
CA ASP A 8 -47.57 2.02 14.51
C ASP A 8 -46.79 2.44 13.26
N LEU A 9 -47.08 3.62 12.71
CA LEU A 9 -46.32 4.18 11.61
C LEU A 9 -44.85 4.45 11.99
N GLU A 10 -44.62 4.95 13.18
CA GLU A 10 -43.27 5.20 13.71
C GLU A 10 -42.49 3.89 13.92
N ARG A 11 -43.15 2.86 14.47
CA ARG A 11 -42.56 1.50 14.60
C ARG A 11 -42.23 0.88 13.25
N ILE A 12 -43.10 0.99 12.26
CA ILE A 12 -42.87 0.50 10.89
C ILE A 12 -41.68 1.23 10.26
N SER A 13 -41.62 2.56 10.43
CA SER A 13 -40.51 3.37 9.93
C SER A 13 -39.18 2.96 10.57
N GLN A 14 -39.12 2.80 11.88
CA GLN A 14 -37.94 2.35 12.62
C GLN A 14 -37.50 0.94 12.19
N MET A 15 -38.47 0.02 11.99
CA MET A 15 -38.20 -1.33 11.53
C MET A 15 -37.62 -1.35 10.11
N ASN A 16 -38.15 -0.54 9.21
CA ASN A 16 -37.66 -0.38 7.85
C ASN A 16 -36.24 0.20 7.84
N GLN A 17 -35.98 1.22 8.62
CA GLN A 17 -34.64 1.81 8.76
C GLN A 17 -33.64 0.82 9.35
N TYR A 18 -34.02 0.03 10.36
CA TYR A 18 -33.19 -1.03 10.92
C TYR A 18 -32.85 -2.10 9.87
N ASN A 19 -33.83 -2.57 9.11
CA ASN A 19 -33.64 -3.58 8.07
C ASN A 19 -32.73 -3.06 6.94
N GLN A 20 -32.89 -1.81 6.50
CA GLN A 20 -32.00 -1.17 5.53
C GLN A 20 -30.56 -1.08 6.06
N THR A 21 -30.37 -0.62 7.29
CA THR A 21 -29.05 -0.53 7.93
C THR A 21 -28.37 -1.90 8.00
N LYS A 22 -29.11 -2.93 8.43
CA LYS A 22 -28.61 -4.32 8.48
C LYS A 22 -28.20 -4.83 7.12
N HIS A 23 -29.01 -4.56 6.09
CA HIS A 23 -28.70 -4.95 4.72
C HIS A 23 -27.43 -4.26 4.19
N GLN A 24 -27.30 -2.94 4.41
CA GLN A 24 -26.13 -2.16 3.99
C GLN A 24 -24.85 -2.64 4.68
N LYS A 25 -24.89 -2.91 6.00
CA LYS A 25 -23.75 -3.52 6.74
C LYS A 25 -23.34 -4.86 6.16
N LYS A 26 -24.31 -5.70 5.75
CA LYS A 26 -24.03 -7.00 5.10
C LYS A 26 -23.32 -6.82 3.75
N LEU A 27 -23.70 -5.81 2.96
CA LEU A 27 -23.01 -5.51 1.69
C LEU A 27 -21.56 -5.11 1.91
N ILE A 28 -21.29 -4.19 2.84
CA ILE A 28 -19.93 -3.76 3.20
C ILE A 28 -19.11 -4.97 3.68
N ARG A 29 -19.64 -5.77 4.62
CA ARG A 29 -18.94 -6.97 5.10
C ARG A 29 -18.57 -7.93 3.98
N LYS A 30 -19.49 -8.16 3.03
CA LYS A 30 -19.24 -9.03 1.87
C LYS A 30 -18.13 -8.47 0.98
N ALA A 31 -18.11 -7.15 0.75
CA ALA A 31 -17.07 -6.50 -0.05
C ALA A 31 -15.71 -6.54 0.67
N CYS A 32 -15.66 -6.18 1.94
CA CYS A 32 -14.43 -6.25 2.74
C CYS A 32 -13.86 -7.67 2.81
N ASN A 33 -14.74 -8.69 3.00
CA ASN A 33 -14.31 -10.09 2.95
C ASN A 33 -13.61 -10.45 1.64
N LYS A 34 -14.23 -10.09 0.52
CA LYS A 34 -13.66 -10.38 -0.79
C LYS A 34 -12.30 -9.71 -0.99
N ALA A 35 -12.17 -8.42 -0.62
CA ALA A 35 -10.92 -7.68 -0.71
C ALA A 35 -9.83 -8.27 0.20
N CYS A 36 -10.15 -8.57 1.46
CA CYS A 36 -9.19 -9.16 2.39
C CYS A 36 -8.76 -10.59 1.97
N PHE A 37 -9.70 -11.44 1.54
CA PHE A 37 -9.33 -12.77 1.03
C PHE A 37 -8.52 -12.72 -0.26
N MET A 38 -8.78 -11.76 -1.14
CA MET A 38 -7.93 -11.52 -2.30
C MET A 38 -6.49 -11.23 -1.87
N LEU A 39 -6.28 -10.35 -0.89
CA LEU A 39 -4.95 -10.01 -0.40
C LEU A 39 -4.29 -11.20 0.33
N ILE A 40 -5.03 -11.96 1.14
CA ILE A 40 -4.52 -13.20 1.75
C ILE A 40 -4.02 -14.17 0.67
N ILE A 41 -4.82 -14.38 -0.37
CA ILE A 41 -4.42 -15.27 -1.49
C ILE A 41 -3.20 -14.69 -2.21
N ALA A 42 -3.14 -13.37 -2.44
CA ALA A 42 -2.01 -12.71 -3.08
C ALA A 42 -0.71 -12.94 -2.27
N THR A 43 -0.75 -12.75 -0.96
CA THR A 43 0.40 -13.00 -0.08
C THR A 43 0.81 -14.48 -0.10
N VAL A 44 -0.16 -15.41 0.05
CA VAL A 44 0.14 -16.84 0.03
C VAL A 44 0.74 -17.28 -1.32
N VAL A 45 0.26 -16.75 -2.44
CA VAL A 45 0.81 -17.04 -3.77
C VAL A 45 2.23 -16.49 -3.89
N MET A 46 2.47 -15.27 -3.43
CA MET A 46 3.79 -14.63 -3.42
C MET A 46 4.79 -15.47 -2.62
N ASP A 47 4.46 -15.79 -1.37
CA ASP A 47 5.35 -16.52 -0.45
C ASP A 47 5.58 -17.96 -0.92
N ALA A 48 4.53 -18.65 -1.35
CA ALA A 48 4.65 -20.01 -1.87
C ALA A 48 5.52 -20.08 -3.13
N LEU A 49 5.39 -19.09 -4.03
CA LEU A 49 6.21 -19.05 -5.23
C LEU A 49 7.67 -18.73 -4.89
N ALA A 50 7.93 -17.77 -4.00
CA ALA A 50 9.28 -17.47 -3.53
C ALA A 50 9.94 -18.71 -2.91
N MET A 51 9.22 -19.45 -2.07
CA MET A 51 9.69 -20.70 -1.45
C MET A 51 9.99 -21.79 -2.50
N VAL A 52 9.11 -21.99 -3.48
CA VAL A 52 9.30 -22.98 -4.54
C VAL A 52 10.53 -22.62 -5.39
N LEU A 53 10.66 -21.37 -5.81
CA LEU A 53 11.79 -20.92 -6.63
C LEU A 53 13.13 -21.04 -5.88
N SER A 54 13.19 -20.68 -4.60
CA SER A 54 14.37 -20.85 -3.75
C SER A 54 14.71 -22.34 -3.57
N SER A 55 13.70 -23.20 -3.39
CA SER A 55 13.90 -24.66 -3.30
C SER A 55 14.47 -25.24 -4.60
N VAL A 56 13.99 -24.80 -5.75
CA VAL A 56 14.53 -25.22 -7.07
C VAL A 56 16.00 -24.83 -7.20
N LEU A 57 16.38 -23.62 -6.79
CA LEU A 57 17.80 -23.20 -6.83
C LEU A 57 18.66 -24.08 -5.91
N LEU A 58 18.15 -24.43 -4.73
CA LEU A 58 18.82 -25.33 -3.81
C LEU A 58 19.06 -26.71 -4.46
N PHE A 59 18.01 -27.33 -4.99
CA PHE A 59 18.12 -28.66 -5.62
C PHE A 59 18.97 -28.70 -6.88
N THR A 60 19.07 -27.58 -7.62
CA THR A 60 19.90 -27.49 -8.82
C THR A 60 21.35 -27.13 -8.54
N GLY A 61 21.72 -26.91 -7.27
CA GLY A 61 23.08 -26.57 -6.85
C GLY A 61 23.51 -25.15 -7.22
N HIS A 62 22.55 -24.25 -7.45
CA HIS A 62 22.83 -22.85 -7.76
C HIS A 62 22.88 -21.95 -6.51
N LEU A 63 22.81 -22.56 -5.30
CA LEU A 63 23.02 -21.88 -4.04
C LEU A 63 24.44 -22.10 -3.52
N ASP A 64 25.04 -21.04 -3.01
CA ASP A 64 26.28 -21.16 -2.25
C ASP A 64 25.98 -21.62 -0.82
N MET A 65 26.05 -22.93 -0.59
CA MET A 65 25.80 -23.54 0.72
C MET A 65 26.77 -23.06 1.83
N THR A 66 27.81 -22.30 1.47
CA THR A 66 28.73 -21.68 2.47
C THR A 66 28.17 -20.38 3.04
N GLY A 67 27.08 -19.83 2.48
CA GLY A 67 26.45 -18.58 2.89
C GLY A 67 27.32 -17.32 2.70
N LYS A 68 28.43 -17.44 1.91
CA LYS A 68 29.38 -16.32 1.73
C LYS A 68 28.99 -15.35 0.63
N THR A 69 28.04 -15.74 -0.24
CA THR A 69 27.63 -14.90 -1.38
C THR A 69 26.12 -14.64 -1.31
N GLY A 70 25.73 -13.37 -1.40
CA GLY A 70 24.33 -12.98 -1.49
C GLY A 70 23.52 -13.17 -0.19
N VAL A 71 22.23 -13.43 -0.33
CA VAL A 71 21.29 -13.69 0.76
C VAL A 71 21.08 -15.20 0.84
N ASP A 72 21.42 -15.79 1.98
CA ASP A 72 21.30 -17.24 2.20
C ASP A 72 21.98 -18.08 1.09
N GLY A 73 23.08 -17.57 0.51
CA GLY A 73 23.78 -18.22 -0.60
C GLY A 73 23.19 -17.98 -2.00
N ILE A 74 22.15 -17.16 -2.11
CA ILE A 74 21.57 -16.75 -3.40
C ILE A 74 22.26 -15.46 -3.85
N PRO A 75 22.84 -15.38 -5.07
CA PRO A 75 23.38 -14.13 -5.58
C PRO A 75 22.34 -13.02 -5.60
N TYR A 76 22.71 -11.78 -5.23
CA TYR A 76 21.78 -10.64 -5.10
C TYR A 76 20.90 -10.43 -6.32
N SER A 77 21.45 -10.51 -7.53
CA SER A 77 20.67 -10.35 -8.77
C SER A 77 19.56 -11.40 -8.92
N ILE A 78 19.83 -12.63 -8.50
CA ILE A 78 18.84 -13.72 -8.53
C ILE A 78 17.82 -13.49 -7.43
N TYR A 79 18.25 -13.14 -6.23
CA TYR A 79 17.37 -12.84 -5.10
C TYR A 79 16.35 -11.74 -5.44
N TYR A 80 16.78 -10.61 -6.03
CA TYR A 80 15.88 -9.56 -6.45
C TYR A 80 14.89 -10.00 -7.54
N LEU A 81 15.37 -10.78 -8.53
CA LEU A 81 14.50 -11.30 -9.59
C LEU A 81 13.44 -12.25 -9.03
N LEU A 82 13.79 -13.13 -8.09
CA LEU A 82 12.85 -14.05 -7.45
C LEU A 82 11.77 -13.29 -6.69
N ASN A 83 12.16 -12.29 -5.91
CA ASN A 83 11.21 -11.44 -5.18
C ASN A 83 10.31 -10.66 -6.14
N GLY A 84 10.85 -10.07 -7.20
CA GLY A 84 10.05 -9.38 -8.21
C GLY A 84 9.06 -10.29 -8.94
N ILE A 85 9.44 -11.53 -9.29
CA ILE A 85 8.55 -12.53 -9.89
C ILE A 85 7.46 -12.95 -8.90
N ALA A 86 7.83 -13.20 -7.66
CA ALA A 86 6.89 -13.58 -6.60
C ALA A 86 5.87 -12.47 -6.35
N GLU A 87 6.33 -11.23 -6.19
CA GLU A 87 5.49 -10.06 -6.00
C GLU A 87 4.55 -9.81 -7.18
N PHE A 88 5.06 -9.89 -8.42
CA PHE A 88 4.23 -9.79 -9.62
C PHE A 88 3.13 -10.86 -9.63
N SER A 89 3.46 -12.09 -9.24
CA SER A 89 2.48 -13.18 -9.19
C SER A 89 1.40 -12.94 -8.13
N GLY A 90 1.77 -12.41 -6.97
CA GLY A 90 0.82 -12.08 -5.90
C GLY A 90 0.02 -10.81 -6.19
N PHE A 91 0.69 -9.67 -6.34
CA PHE A 91 0.03 -8.36 -6.36
C PHE A 91 -0.38 -7.86 -7.75
N PHE A 92 -0.02 -8.55 -8.84
CA PHE A 92 -0.59 -8.29 -10.15
C PHE A 92 -1.58 -9.36 -10.58
N MET A 93 -1.14 -10.65 -10.63
CA MET A 93 -1.96 -11.71 -11.21
C MET A 93 -3.21 -12.00 -10.38
N VAL A 94 -3.09 -12.10 -9.05
CA VAL A 94 -4.24 -12.41 -8.18
C VAL A 94 -5.32 -11.33 -8.23
N PRO A 95 -5.03 -10.01 -8.13
CA PRO A 95 -6.03 -8.96 -8.29
C PRO A 95 -6.69 -8.94 -9.67
N VAL A 96 -5.95 -9.21 -10.74
CA VAL A 96 -6.53 -9.32 -12.09
C VAL A 96 -7.50 -10.50 -12.18
N ILE A 97 -7.11 -11.67 -11.68
CA ILE A 97 -7.97 -12.86 -11.61
C ILE A 97 -9.19 -12.59 -10.74
N PHE A 98 -9.04 -11.89 -9.63
CA PHE A 98 -10.16 -11.46 -8.78
C PHE A 98 -11.17 -10.61 -9.57
N CYS A 99 -10.69 -9.64 -10.36
CA CYS A 99 -11.56 -8.81 -11.20
C CYS A 99 -12.35 -9.67 -12.19
N LEU A 100 -11.70 -10.65 -12.81
CA LEU A 100 -12.36 -11.57 -13.76
C LEU A 100 -13.44 -12.44 -13.07
N ILE A 101 -13.11 -13.05 -11.93
CA ILE A 101 -14.02 -13.93 -11.16
C ILE A 101 -15.25 -13.15 -10.68
N PHE A 102 -15.08 -11.95 -10.14
CA PHE A 102 -16.16 -11.14 -9.59
C PHE A 102 -16.78 -10.20 -10.60
N LYS A 103 -16.39 -10.30 -11.88
CA LYS A 103 -16.89 -9.44 -12.97
C LYS A 103 -16.76 -7.95 -12.65
N PHE A 104 -15.71 -7.58 -11.92
CA PHE A 104 -15.33 -6.20 -11.68
C PHE A 104 -14.53 -5.71 -12.87
N LYS A 105 -15.05 -4.72 -13.59
CA LYS A 105 -14.43 -4.24 -14.83
C LYS A 105 -13.03 -3.69 -14.54
N LEU A 106 -12.03 -4.15 -15.30
CA LEU A 106 -10.66 -3.66 -15.18
C LEU A 106 -10.55 -2.15 -15.41
N SER A 107 -11.40 -1.57 -16.27
CA SER A 107 -11.47 -0.11 -16.45
C SER A 107 -11.90 0.64 -15.20
N ASP A 108 -12.71 0.01 -14.34
CA ASP A 108 -13.19 0.61 -13.10
C ASP A 108 -12.19 0.37 -11.95
N ALA A 109 -11.49 -0.78 -11.98
CA ALA A 109 -10.42 -1.11 -11.06
C ALA A 109 -9.15 -0.27 -11.32
N LEU A 110 -8.80 -0.10 -12.59
CA LEU A 110 -7.56 0.54 -13.05
C LEU A 110 -7.90 1.71 -13.98
N PRO A 111 -8.45 2.81 -13.46
CA PRO A 111 -8.74 3.98 -14.27
C PRO A 111 -7.43 4.63 -14.73
N ILE A 112 -7.15 4.59 -16.04
CA ILE A 112 -5.95 5.18 -16.64
C ILE A 112 -6.20 6.62 -17.07
N ARG A 113 -7.40 6.89 -17.61
CA ARG A 113 -7.77 8.21 -18.12
C ARG A 113 -8.33 9.06 -16.99
N GLY A 114 -7.53 10.04 -16.54
CA GLY A 114 -7.96 11.01 -15.55
C GLY A 114 -8.94 12.06 -16.14
N GLU A 115 -9.63 12.75 -15.24
CA GLU A 115 -10.57 13.83 -15.61
C GLU A 115 -9.85 15.15 -16.04
N GLY A 116 -8.52 15.18 -16.06
CA GLY A 116 -7.72 16.34 -16.50
C GLY A 116 -7.85 17.61 -15.63
N LYS A 117 -8.54 17.52 -14.49
CA LYS A 117 -8.83 18.66 -13.61
C LYS A 117 -7.58 19.21 -12.91
N TYR A 118 -6.62 18.34 -12.60
CA TYR A 118 -5.46 18.69 -11.79
C TYR A 118 -4.14 18.49 -12.54
N ASN A 119 -3.14 19.28 -12.18
CA ASN A 119 -1.78 19.14 -12.71
C ASN A 119 -1.09 17.95 -12.03
N VAL A 120 -0.92 16.84 -12.76
CA VAL A 120 -0.36 15.59 -12.26
C VAL A 120 1.07 15.75 -11.69
N PRO A 121 2.03 16.42 -12.37
CA PRO A 121 3.34 16.68 -11.80
C PRO A 121 3.31 17.39 -10.44
N LEU A 122 2.45 18.40 -10.26
CA LEU A 122 2.30 19.08 -8.97
C LEU A 122 1.72 18.15 -7.89
N LEU A 123 0.79 17.28 -8.26
CA LEU A 123 0.21 16.30 -7.33
C LEU A 123 1.26 15.27 -6.88
N VAL A 124 2.04 14.73 -7.81
CA VAL A 124 3.05 13.72 -7.53
C VAL A 124 4.14 14.29 -6.63
N ILE A 125 4.73 15.43 -6.99
CA ILE A 125 5.83 16.01 -6.20
C ILE A 125 5.34 16.57 -4.86
N GLY A 126 4.12 17.12 -4.80
CA GLY A 126 3.50 17.52 -3.54
C GLY A 126 3.20 16.33 -2.62
N GLY A 127 2.72 15.23 -3.19
CA GLY A 127 2.55 13.97 -2.47
C GLY A 127 3.87 13.41 -1.94
N TYR A 128 4.94 13.47 -2.73
CA TYR A 128 6.28 13.06 -2.32
C TYR A 128 6.77 13.83 -1.08
N ALA A 129 6.56 15.14 -1.00
CA ALA A 129 6.95 15.92 0.18
C ALA A 129 6.22 15.45 1.45
N ILE A 130 4.94 15.06 1.34
CA ILE A 130 4.18 14.49 2.48
C ILE A 130 4.79 13.15 2.90
N CYS A 131 5.10 12.27 1.94
CA CYS A 131 5.75 10.99 2.21
C CYS A 131 7.12 11.16 2.87
N THR A 132 7.94 12.10 2.40
CA THR A 132 9.26 12.39 2.98
C THR A 132 9.17 12.83 4.43
N ILE A 133 8.24 13.74 4.77
CA ILE A 133 8.03 14.15 6.17
C ILE A 133 7.61 12.97 7.03
N SER A 134 6.71 12.12 6.50
CA SER A 134 6.29 10.91 7.20
C SER A 134 7.46 9.96 7.44
N ASN A 135 8.37 9.83 6.48
CA ASN A 135 9.57 9.01 6.64
C ASN A 135 10.46 9.50 7.78
N TYR A 136 10.70 10.81 7.90
CA TYR A 136 11.44 11.39 9.03
C TYR A 136 10.77 11.11 10.38
N ALA A 137 9.44 11.23 10.46
CA ALA A 137 8.71 10.92 11.68
C ALA A 137 8.84 9.44 12.08
N VAL A 138 8.87 8.55 11.09
CA VAL A 138 9.03 7.12 11.30
C VAL A 138 10.49 6.75 11.64
N SER A 139 11.49 7.42 11.05
CA SER A 139 12.89 7.28 11.48
C SER A 139 13.05 7.59 12.96
N LEU A 140 12.49 8.69 13.45
CA LEU A 140 12.51 9.03 14.88
C LEU A 140 11.86 7.94 15.74
N LEU A 141 10.79 7.28 15.24
CA LEU A 141 10.20 6.14 15.93
C LEU A 141 11.18 4.96 15.99
N SER A 142 11.84 4.64 14.87
CA SER A 142 12.83 3.57 14.77
C SER A 142 13.99 3.80 15.74
N ASP A 143 14.55 5.02 15.77
CA ASP A 143 15.64 5.39 16.66
C ASP A 143 15.26 5.22 18.13
N ASN A 144 14.03 5.60 18.50
CA ASN A 144 13.52 5.41 19.85
C ASN A 144 13.34 3.92 20.18
N LEU A 145 12.87 3.09 19.27
CA LEU A 145 12.73 1.66 19.50
C LEU A 145 14.08 0.98 19.69
N SER A 146 15.10 1.36 18.93
CA SER A 146 16.45 0.83 19.07
C SER A 146 17.07 1.14 20.44
N MET A 147 16.75 2.29 21.06
CA MET A 147 17.16 2.62 22.42
C MET A 147 16.61 1.64 23.49
N PHE A 148 15.50 0.95 23.17
CA PHE A 148 14.94 -0.10 24.03
C PHE A 148 15.41 -1.51 23.65
N GLY A 149 16.39 -1.63 22.74
CA GLY A 149 16.87 -2.92 22.23
C GLY A 149 15.91 -3.62 21.27
N LEU A 150 14.94 -2.89 20.71
CA LEU A 150 14.02 -3.38 19.70
C LEU A 150 14.59 -3.00 18.33
N GLU A 151 15.36 -3.88 17.74
CA GLU A 151 15.93 -3.68 16.41
C GLU A 151 14.91 -4.10 15.36
N ASN A 152 14.51 -3.14 14.54
CA ASN A 152 13.63 -3.38 13.43
C ASN A 152 14.47 -3.57 12.17
N THR A 153 15.00 -4.77 11.99
CA THR A 153 15.74 -5.11 10.77
C THR A 153 14.77 -5.15 9.61
N THR A 154 14.81 -4.13 8.75
CA THR A 154 14.20 -4.23 7.45
C THR A 154 15.00 -5.27 6.67
N GLY A 155 14.44 -6.44 6.42
CA GLY A 155 15.14 -7.54 5.74
C GLY A 155 15.52 -7.28 4.27
N ILE A 156 15.56 -6.03 3.84
CA ILE A 156 16.03 -5.65 2.51
C ILE A 156 17.53 -5.52 2.58
N VAL A 157 18.21 -6.48 1.99
CA VAL A 157 19.67 -6.44 1.82
C VAL A 157 19.97 -5.55 0.62
N THR A 158 20.65 -4.42 0.87
CA THR A 158 20.99 -3.40 -0.14
C THR A 158 22.41 -3.56 -0.66
N GLU A 159 22.80 -4.77 -1.08
CA GLU A 159 24.16 -5.01 -1.58
C GLU A 159 24.22 -5.22 -3.11
N ALA A 160 23.69 -4.27 -3.87
CA ALA A 160 23.81 -4.26 -5.34
C ALA A 160 25.15 -3.63 -5.75
N LYS A 161 26.22 -4.44 -5.80
CA LYS A 161 27.62 -3.98 -5.99
C LYS A 161 28.02 -3.73 -7.43
N THR A 162 27.28 -4.26 -8.40
CA THR A 162 27.58 -4.09 -9.83
C THR A 162 26.50 -3.28 -10.54
N PRO A 163 26.81 -2.55 -11.62
CA PRO A 163 25.80 -1.82 -12.39
C PRO A 163 24.64 -2.71 -12.86
N LYS A 164 24.92 -3.99 -13.16
CA LYS A 164 23.87 -4.95 -13.53
C LYS A 164 22.94 -5.25 -12.35
N GLU A 165 23.48 -5.47 -11.17
CA GLU A 165 22.70 -5.71 -9.96
C GLU A 165 21.87 -4.49 -9.58
N GLN A 166 22.42 -3.28 -9.72
CA GLN A 166 21.70 -2.04 -9.46
C GLN A 166 20.52 -1.81 -10.41
N ILE A 167 20.67 -2.14 -11.69
CA ILE A 167 19.55 -2.06 -12.63
C ILE A 167 18.47 -3.07 -12.24
N ILE A 168 18.84 -4.31 -11.91
CA ILE A 168 17.90 -5.34 -11.46
C ILE A 168 17.23 -4.91 -10.15
N TYR A 169 18.00 -4.40 -9.20
CA TYR A 169 17.51 -3.88 -7.93
C TYR A 169 16.48 -2.76 -8.13
N PHE A 170 16.80 -1.77 -8.99
CA PHE A 170 15.89 -0.68 -9.31
C PHE A 170 14.58 -1.19 -9.94
N ILE A 171 14.66 -2.15 -10.87
CA ILE A 171 13.46 -2.74 -11.47
C ILE A 171 12.62 -3.47 -10.43
N CYS A 172 13.25 -4.30 -9.59
CA CYS A 172 12.54 -5.17 -8.68
C CYS A 172 12.04 -4.46 -7.41
N ILE A 173 12.72 -3.40 -6.95
CA ILE A 173 12.35 -2.72 -5.69
C ILE A 173 11.64 -1.38 -5.93
N ALA A 174 11.78 -0.77 -7.12
CA ALA A 174 11.08 0.48 -7.41
C ALA A 174 9.99 0.34 -8.47
N ILE A 175 10.29 -0.25 -9.63
CA ILE A 175 9.32 -0.29 -10.74
C ILE A 175 8.23 -1.34 -10.49
N ILE A 176 8.60 -2.58 -10.15
CA ILE A 176 7.63 -3.66 -9.95
C ILE A 176 6.65 -3.31 -8.83
N PRO A 177 7.07 -2.92 -7.60
CA PRO A 177 6.14 -2.55 -6.53
C PRO A 177 5.25 -1.35 -6.90
N ALA A 178 5.81 -0.32 -7.53
CA ALA A 178 5.03 0.84 -7.98
C ALA A 178 3.92 0.49 -8.98
N ILE A 179 3.99 -0.64 -9.65
CA ILE A 179 2.95 -1.14 -10.55
C ILE A 179 2.05 -2.14 -9.83
N THR A 180 2.62 -3.16 -9.23
CA THR A 180 1.89 -4.31 -8.69
C THR A 180 1.10 -3.98 -7.43
N GLU A 181 1.71 -3.28 -6.49
CA GLU A 181 1.05 -2.86 -5.25
C GLU A 181 -0.01 -1.78 -5.53
N GLU A 182 0.30 -0.82 -6.43
CA GLU A 182 -0.71 0.17 -6.81
C GLU A 182 -1.91 -0.51 -7.48
N ILE A 183 -1.72 -1.53 -8.32
CA ILE A 183 -2.81 -2.30 -8.91
C ILE A 183 -3.61 -3.02 -7.83
N ALA A 184 -2.97 -3.70 -6.89
CA ALA A 184 -3.64 -4.48 -5.86
C ALA A 184 -4.44 -3.60 -4.90
N PHE A 185 -3.79 -2.62 -4.29
CA PHE A 185 -4.36 -1.86 -3.17
C PHE A 185 -5.13 -0.61 -3.62
N ILE A 186 -4.52 0.19 -4.49
CA ILE A 186 -5.06 1.49 -4.90
C ILE A 186 -5.92 1.36 -6.17
N GLY A 187 -5.61 0.39 -7.00
CA GLY A 187 -6.46 0.00 -8.13
C GLY A 187 -7.66 -0.81 -7.69
N VAL A 188 -7.44 -2.08 -7.35
CA VAL A 188 -8.54 -3.03 -7.10
C VAL A 188 -9.23 -2.80 -5.77
N VAL A 189 -8.51 -2.82 -4.62
CA VAL A 189 -9.14 -2.70 -3.30
C VAL A 189 -9.85 -1.36 -3.13
N LEU A 190 -9.19 -0.24 -3.41
CA LEU A 190 -9.76 1.09 -3.29
C LEU A 190 -11.04 1.21 -4.13
N ASN A 191 -10.95 0.96 -5.46
CA ASN A 191 -12.08 1.16 -6.35
C ASN A 191 -13.22 0.15 -6.11
N PHE A 192 -12.92 -1.05 -5.63
CA PHE A 192 -13.92 -2.03 -5.21
C PHE A 192 -14.68 -1.58 -3.95
N LEU A 193 -14.04 -0.80 -3.07
CA LEU A 193 -14.67 -0.28 -1.85
C LEU A 193 -15.30 1.11 -2.02
N ARG A 194 -14.99 1.88 -3.08
CA ARG A 194 -15.55 3.22 -3.32
C ARG A 194 -17.07 3.29 -3.37
N PRO A 195 -17.82 2.26 -3.80
CA PRO A 195 -19.28 2.26 -3.69
C PRO A 195 -19.81 2.37 -2.25
N TYR A 196 -18.95 2.21 -1.26
CA TYR A 196 -19.30 2.34 0.17
C TYR A 196 -18.82 3.66 0.77
N GLY A 197 -18.29 4.57 -0.04
CA GLY A 197 -17.83 5.92 0.29
C GLY A 197 -16.33 6.09 0.09
N ASP A 198 -15.94 7.18 -0.59
CA ASP A 198 -14.54 7.44 -0.95
C ASP A 198 -13.63 7.50 0.31
N GLY A 199 -14.05 8.22 1.37
CA GLY A 199 -13.25 8.31 2.60
C GLY A 199 -13.07 6.96 3.30
N PHE A 200 -14.09 6.09 3.29
CA PHE A 200 -13.99 4.73 3.80
C PHE A 200 -13.03 3.89 2.95
N ALA A 201 -13.15 3.95 1.65
CA ALA A 201 -12.29 3.20 0.73
C ALA A 201 -10.83 3.64 0.83
N ILE A 202 -10.55 4.95 0.88
CA ILE A 202 -9.21 5.50 1.10
C ILE A 202 -8.62 4.96 2.40
N LEU A 203 -9.33 5.09 3.52
CA LEU A 203 -8.83 4.64 4.81
C LEU A 203 -8.51 3.14 4.83
N ILE A 204 -9.44 2.31 4.35
CA ILE A 204 -9.25 0.85 4.40
C ILE A 204 -8.16 0.38 3.45
N SER A 205 -8.11 0.88 2.21
CA SER A 205 -7.04 0.51 1.27
C SER A 205 -5.66 0.91 1.79
N SER A 206 -5.54 2.09 2.43
CA SER A 206 -4.28 2.56 3.00
C SER A 206 -3.85 1.77 4.23
N ILE A 207 -4.79 1.37 5.11
CA ILE A 207 -4.49 0.49 6.24
C ILE A 207 -3.97 -0.87 5.73
N LEU A 208 -4.64 -1.45 4.74
CA LEU A 208 -4.25 -2.73 4.17
C LEU A 208 -2.90 -2.63 3.44
N PHE A 209 -2.64 -1.52 2.75
CA PHE A 209 -1.35 -1.23 2.12
C PHE A 209 -0.22 -1.12 3.14
N GLY A 210 -0.45 -0.42 4.26
CA GLY A 210 0.52 -0.34 5.34
C GLY A 210 0.82 -1.71 5.96
N LEU A 211 -0.24 -2.46 6.31
CA LEU A 211 -0.11 -3.73 7.03
C LEU A 211 0.66 -4.80 6.24
N VAL A 212 0.52 -4.84 4.90
CA VAL A 212 1.18 -5.86 4.08
C VAL A 212 2.71 -5.81 4.16
N HIS A 213 3.28 -4.67 4.51
CA HIS A 213 4.72 -4.53 4.69
C HIS A 213 5.28 -5.31 5.89
N GLY A 214 4.43 -5.74 6.84
CA GLY A 214 4.79 -6.68 7.91
C GLY A 214 5.90 -6.24 8.85
N ASN A 215 6.32 -4.98 8.78
CA ASN A 215 7.40 -4.42 9.57
C ASN A 215 6.87 -3.25 10.40
N PHE A 216 7.05 -3.28 11.72
CA PHE A 216 6.41 -2.34 12.65
C PHE A 216 6.78 -0.87 12.38
N VAL A 217 8.00 -0.60 11.92
CA VAL A 217 8.46 0.75 11.55
C VAL A 217 7.95 1.13 10.17
N GLN A 218 7.90 0.20 9.23
CA GLN A 218 7.48 0.46 7.86
C GLN A 218 5.96 0.63 7.72
N ILE A 219 5.15 -0.06 8.53
CA ILE A 219 3.68 0.01 8.50
C ILE A 219 3.14 1.45 8.56
N PRO A 220 3.54 2.32 9.52
CA PRO A 220 3.05 3.71 9.56
C PRO A 220 3.45 4.53 8.34
N PHE A 221 4.67 4.34 7.84
CA PHE A 221 5.15 5.01 6.64
C PHE A 221 4.33 4.61 5.41
N ALA A 222 4.23 3.30 5.14
CA ALA A 222 3.48 2.77 4.02
C ALA A 222 1.98 3.12 4.10
N PHE A 223 1.39 3.17 5.30
CA PHE A 223 0.03 3.68 5.49
C PHE A 223 -0.12 5.12 4.96
N ILE A 224 0.82 6.03 5.26
CA ILE A 224 0.76 7.41 4.77
C ILE A 224 0.98 7.47 3.25
N VAL A 225 1.92 6.70 2.71
CA VAL A 225 2.12 6.58 1.25
C VAL A 225 0.81 6.10 0.59
N GLY A 226 0.22 5.02 1.09
CA GLY A 226 -1.06 4.49 0.61
C GLY A 226 -2.20 5.51 0.71
N LEU A 227 -2.24 6.31 1.79
CA LEU A 227 -3.24 7.37 1.97
C LEU A 227 -3.11 8.44 0.88
N VAL A 228 -1.88 8.91 0.61
CA VAL A 228 -1.62 9.92 -0.43
C VAL A 228 -1.96 9.34 -1.80
N CYS A 229 -1.49 8.13 -2.12
CA CYS A 229 -1.79 7.44 -3.38
C CYS A 229 -3.30 7.27 -3.60
N ALA A 230 -4.04 6.82 -2.58
CA ALA A 230 -5.49 6.66 -2.65
C ALA A 230 -6.22 8.00 -2.89
N VAL A 231 -5.78 9.07 -2.22
CA VAL A 231 -6.30 10.43 -2.46
C VAL A 231 -6.03 10.88 -3.89
N LEU A 232 -4.84 10.65 -4.42
CA LEU A 232 -4.50 10.98 -5.82
C LEU A 232 -5.44 10.27 -6.79
N VAL A 233 -5.67 8.98 -6.62
CA VAL A 233 -6.59 8.21 -7.48
C VAL A 233 -8.02 8.71 -7.39
N VAL A 234 -8.53 8.97 -6.19
CA VAL A 234 -9.91 9.48 -6.02
C VAL A 234 -10.07 10.87 -6.63
N LYS A 235 -9.07 11.74 -6.49
CA LYS A 235 -9.11 13.12 -7.02
C LYS A 235 -8.94 13.21 -8.52
N THR A 236 -8.11 12.37 -9.10
CA THR A 236 -7.80 12.41 -10.53
C THR A 236 -8.61 11.42 -11.35
N ASN A 237 -9.25 10.46 -10.71
CA ASN A 237 -9.84 9.28 -11.34
C ASN A 237 -8.84 8.57 -12.29
N SER A 238 -7.56 8.53 -11.88
CA SER A 238 -6.47 7.87 -12.60
C SER A 238 -5.49 7.24 -11.64
N ILE A 239 -5.02 6.03 -11.96
CA ILE A 239 -4.00 5.32 -11.18
C ILE A 239 -2.58 5.82 -11.48
N ILE A 240 -2.38 6.51 -12.60
CA ILE A 240 -1.05 6.96 -13.03
C ILE A 240 -0.36 7.89 -12.03
N PRO A 241 -1.03 8.90 -11.43
CA PRO A 241 -0.37 9.76 -10.43
C PRO A 241 0.12 9.00 -9.20
N SER A 242 -0.61 7.95 -8.75
CA SER A 242 -0.17 7.15 -7.61
C SER A 242 1.01 6.26 -7.97
N MET A 243 1.01 5.60 -9.13
CA MET A 243 2.15 4.83 -9.63
C MET A 243 3.41 5.70 -9.76
N LEU A 244 3.28 6.93 -10.26
CA LEU A 244 4.40 7.86 -10.38
C LEU A 244 4.92 8.33 -9.03
N LEU A 245 4.03 8.58 -8.06
CA LEU A 245 4.42 8.93 -6.70
C LEU A 245 5.16 7.77 -6.03
N HIS A 246 4.61 6.57 -6.12
CA HIS A 246 5.21 5.36 -5.55
C HIS A 246 6.58 5.08 -6.17
N LEU A 247 6.68 5.14 -7.51
CA LEU A 247 7.96 5.02 -8.21
C LEU A 247 8.97 6.10 -7.79
N LEU A 248 8.55 7.35 -7.62
CA LEU A 248 9.41 8.42 -7.16
C LEU A 248 9.92 8.15 -5.74
N ASN A 249 9.05 7.66 -4.85
CA ASN A 249 9.40 7.33 -3.48
C ASN A 249 10.43 6.18 -3.42
N ASN A 250 10.11 5.03 -3.99
CA ASN A 250 10.98 3.86 -3.99
C ASN A 250 12.24 4.08 -4.84
N GLY A 251 12.09 4.74 -6.00
CA GLY A 251 13.21 5.06 -6.87
C GLY A 251 14.23 5.99 -6.21
N THR A 252 13.77 6.97 -5.41
CA THR A 252 14.68 7.83 -4.64
C THR A 252 15.46 7.00 -3.61
N SER A 253 14.79 6.10 -2.88
CA SER A 253 15.47 5.21 -1.93
C SER A 253 16.54 4.38 -2.61
N VAL A 254 16.19 3.67 -3.68
CA VAL A 254 17.14 2.83 -4.43
C VAL A 254 18.31 3.63 -5.00
N ILE A 255 18.09 4.85 -5.49
CA ILE A 255 19.17 5.72 -5.97
C ILE A 255 20.11 6.10 -4.81
N LEU A 256 19.57 6.39 -3.64
CA LEU A 256 20.35 6.70 -2.45
C LEU A 256 21.18 5.50 -2.00
N ASP A 257 20.59 4.29 -1.98
CA ASP A 257 21.31 3.05 -1.67
C ASP A 257 22.47 2.82 -2.67
N CYS A 258 22.25 3.09 -3.95
CA CYS A 258 23.30 3.01 -4.97
C CYS A 258 24.41 4.06 -4.74
N ILE A 259 24.08 5.26 -4.29
CA ILE A 259 25.10 6.30 -3.95
C ILE A 259 25.90 5.87 -2.75
N GLU A 260 25.26 5.29 -1.73
CA GLU A 260 25.89 4.79 -0.52
C GLU A 260 26.97 3.73 -0.83
N GLU A 261 26.66 2.79 -1.71
CA GLU A 261 27.61 1.71 -2.10
C GLU A 261 28.91 2.22 -2.74
N TYR A 262 28.85 3.34 -3.49
CA TYR A 262 30.03 3.85 -4.24
C TYR A 262 30.69 5.08 -3.64
N THR A 263 30.20 5.59 -2.54
CA THR A 263 30.73 6.84 -1.97
C THR A 263 31.13 6.67 -0.50
N SER A 264 31.92 7.61 0.02
CA SER A 264 32.16 7.67 1.46
C SER A 264 30.92 8.15 2.20
N ALA A 265 30.80 7.79 3.48
CA ALA A 265 29.68 8.18 4.33
C ALA A 265 29.39 9.69 4.29
N GLY A 266 30.43 10.54 4.32
CA GLY A 266 30.24 12.00 4.25
C GLY A 266 29.72 12.50 2.89
N VAL A 267 30.11 11.85 1.78
CA VAL A 267 29.58 12.18 0.44
C VAL A 267 28.15 11.70 0.31
N TYR A 268 27.85 10.51 0.79
CA TYR A 268 26.47 9.98 0.84
C TYR A 268 25.55 10.91 1.64
N GLU A 269 25.95 11.28 2.86
CA GLU A 269 25.14 12.17 3.71
C GLU A 269 24.87 13.53 3.04
N LEU A 270 25.86 14.10 2.38
CA LEU A 270 25.69 15.36 1.62
C LEU A 270 24.74 15.17 0.42
N CYS A 271 24.94 14.13 -0.39
CA CYS A 271 24.10 13.87 -1.58
C CYS A 271 22.66 13.57 -1.19
N SER A 272 22.45 12.69 -0.19
CA SER A 272 21.14 12.33 0.30
C SER A 272 20.38 13.55 0.85
N THR A 273 21.06 14.37 1.66
CA THR A 273 20.49 15.61 2.19
C THR A 273 20.10 16.58 1.07
N ILE A 274 20.97 16.80 0.08
CA ILE A 274 20.65 17.70 -1.04
C ILE A 274 19.47 17.18 -1.86
N ILE A 275 19.47 15.90 -2.23
CA ILE A 275 18.41 15.30 -3.04
C ILE A 275 17.07 15.39 -2.32
N VAL A 276 17.01 14.89 -1.09
CA VAL A 276 15.78 14.80 -0.31
C VAL A 276 15.25 16.19 0.03
N LEU A 277 16.11 17.10 0.47
CA LEU A 277 15.72 18.49 0.79
C LEU A 277 15.20 19.23 -0.45
N THR A 278 15.89 19.10 -1.59
CA THR A 278 15.50 19.75 -2.85
C THR A 278 14.11 19.26 -3.30
N LEU A 279 13.90 17.94 -3.36
CA LEU A 279 12.61 17.36 -3.73
C LEU A 279 11.50 17.77 -2.76
N THR A 280 11.80 17.80 -1.46
CA THR A 280 10.84 18.22 -0.42
C THR A 280 10.45 19.68 -0.57
N VAL A 281 11.40 20.59 -0.77
CA VAL A 281 11.14 22.01 -0.98
C VAL A 281 10.29 22.25 -2.25
N ILE A 282 10.66 21.59 -3.36
CA ILE A 282 9.87 21.66 -4.61
C ILE A 282 8.45 21.12 -4.37
N GLY A 283 8.32 20.05 -3.58
CA GLY A 283 7.02 19.48 -3.21
C GLY A 283 6.15 20.42 -2.37
N PHE A 284 6.73 21.17 -1.42
CA PHE A 284 5.99 22.20 -0.70
C PHE A 284 5.52 23.34 -1.60
N ILE A 285 6.37 23.79 -2.53
CA ILE A 285 5.99 24.77 -3.54
C ILE A 285 4.83 24.23 -4.38
N ALA A 286 4.88 22.96 -4.78
CA ALA A 286 3.81 22.31 -5.53
C ALA A 286 2.47 22.27 -4.73
N ILE A 287 2.50 21.96 -3.43
CA ILE A 287 1.33 22.01 -2.56
C ILE A 287 0.73 23.42 -2.51
N ILE A 288 1.56 24.45 -2.32
CA ILE A 288 1.11 25.85 -2.30
C ILE A 288 0.45 26.21 -3.64
N LEU A 289 1.05 25.81 -4.77
CA LEU A 289 0.50 26.06 -6.10
C LEU A 289 -0.83 25.32 -6.33
N LEU A 290 -0.96 24.09 -5.84
CA LEU A 290 -2.21 23.33 -5.88
C LEU A 290 -3.32 24.01 -5.08
N CYS A 291 -3.02 24.46 -3.86
CA CYS A 291 -3.97 25.20 -3.03
C CYS A 291 -4.43 26.50 -3.71
N LYS A 292 -3.50 27.26 -4.30
CA LYS A 292 -3.83 28.49 -5.07
C LYS A 292 -4.70 28.20 -6.30
N LYS A 293 -4.56 27.00 -6.91
CA LYS A 293 -5.41 26.55 -8.04
C LYS A 293 -6.74 25.91 -7.59
N GLY A 294 -7.08 26.00 -6.31
CA GLY A 294 -8.35 25.50 -5.78
C GLY A 294 -8.40 24.00 -5.55
N PHE A 295 -7.25 23.36 -5.32
CA PHE A 295 -7.25 21.98 -4.84
C PHE A 295 -7.89 21.91 -3.46
N ASP A 296 -8.87 21.03 -3.30
CA ASP A 296 -9.55 20.76 -2.04
C ASP A 296 -9.54 19.27 -1.69
N MET A 297 -9.72 18.97 -0.42
CA MET A 297 -9.78 17.58 0.10
C MET A 297 -11.22 17.04 0.20
N LYS A 298 -12.23 17.77 -0.33
CA LYS A 298 -13.61 17.30 -0.31
C LYS A 298 -13.79 16.15 -1.28
N PHE A 299 -14.37 15.05 -0.82
CA PHE A 299 -14.73 13.89 -1.65
C PHE A 299 -16.21 13.99 -2.03
N GLN A 300 -16.50 13.78 -3.31
CA GLN A 300 -17.89 13.96 -3.81
C GLN A 300 -18.80 12.78 -3.50
N ASN A 301 -18.29 11.64 -3.05
CA ASN A 301 -19.03 10.39 -2.78
C ASN A 301 -20.05 10.01 -3.88
N SER A 302 -19.79 10.40 -5.12
CA SER A 302 -20.71 10.23 -6.24
C SER A 302 -21.04 8.75 -6.56
N ARG A 303 -20.22 7.83 -6.07
CA ARG A 303 -20.38 6.37 -6.24
C ARG A 303 -21.03 5.70 -5.03
N GLU A 304 -21.34 6.44 -3.96
CA GLU A 304 -21.79 5.85 -2.71
C GLU A 304 -23.23 5.31 -2.80
N ILE A 305 -23.39 4.01 -2.57
CA ILE A 305 -24.67 3.29 -2.60
C ILE A 305 -25.24 2.99 -1.21
N VAL A 306 -24.55 3.40 -0.14
CA VAL A 306 -24.95 3.15 1.24
C VAL A 306 -24.98 4.45 2.04
N CYS A 307 -25.98 4.57 2.93
CA CYS A 307 -26.20 5.75 3.77
C CYS A 307 -25.82 5.48 5.24
N LEU A 308 -24.70 4.79 5.47
CA LEU A 308 -24.23 4.46 6.82
C LEU A 308 -23.24 5.50 7.33
N LYS A 309 -23.24 5.73 8.66
CA LYS A 309 -22.23 6.55 9.32
C LYS A 309 -20.86 5.89 9.22
N ALA A 310 -19.79 6.69 9.21
CA ALA A 310 -18.40 6.18 9.12
C ALA A 310 -18.11 5.11 10.19
N LYS A 311 -18.57 5.33 11.44
CA LYS A 311 -18.44 4.36 12.54
C LYS A 311 -19.02 2.97 12.18
N ASP A 312 -20.19 2.94 11.56
CA ASP A 312 -20.84 1.67 11.19
C ASP A 312 -20.10 0.93 10.08
N LYS A 313 -19.53 1.67 9.11
CA LYS A 313 -18.71 1.12 8.03
C LYS A 313 -17.41 0.54 8.60
N ILE A 314 -16.70 1.28 9.46
CA ILE A 314 -15.48 0.82 10.13
C ILE A 314 -15.78 -0.41 11.00
N THR A 315 -16.87 -0.39 11.78
CA THR A 315 -17.28 -1.56 12.57
C THR A 315 -17.55 -2.78 11.68
N ALA A 316 -18.20 -2.58 10.53
CA ALA A 316 -18.45 -3.66 9.56
C ALA A 316 -17.15 -4.25 8.99
N PHE A 317 -16.11 -3.45 8.81
CA PHE A 317 -14.77 -3.91 8.44
C PHE A 317 -14.10 -4.67 9.59
N LEU A 318 -13.97 -4.06 10.78
CA LEU A 318 -13.25 -4.63 11.92
C LEU A 318 -13.87 -5.96 12.45
N THR A 319 -15.18 -6.13 12.29
CA THR A 319 -15.88 -7.37 12.69
C THR A 319 -16.01 -8.39 11.54
N ASN A 320 -15.26 -8.20 10.46
CA ASN A 320 -15.29 -9.03 9.27
C ASN A 320 -14.25 -10.17 9.42
N PRO A 321 -14.60 -11.45 9.17
CA PRO A 321 -13.66 -12.55 9.31
C PRO A 321 -12.39 -12.39 8.46
N GLY A 322 -12.52 -11.98 7.20
CA GLY A 322 -11.36 -11.77 6.33
C GLY A 322 -10.44 -10.65 6.84
N ALA A 323 -11.01 -9.54 7.35
CA ALA A 323 -10.24 -8.47 7.93
C ALA A 323 -9.55 -8.91 9.23
N ILE A 324 -10.25 -9.64 10.11
CA ILE A 324 -9.68 -10.16 11.36
C ILE A 324 -8.48 -11.07 11.03
N ILE A 325 -8.64 -12.02 10.12
CA ILE A 325 -7.56 -12.95 9.74
C ILE A 325 -6.37 -12.16 9.17
N LEU A 326 -6.60 -11.28 8.19
CA LEU A 326 -5.54 -10.53 7.51
C LEU A 326 -4.79 -9.60 8.49
N VAL A 327 -5.53 -8.81 9.25
CA VAL A 327 -4.93 -7.86 10.22
C VAL A 327 -4.19 -8.61 11.32
N SER A 328 -4.77 -9.68 11.88
CA SER A 328 -4.10 -10.48 12.90
C SER A 328 -2.82 -11.12 12.37
N PHE A 329 -2.84 -11.65 11.15
CA PHE A 329 -1.66 -12.23 10.52
C PHE A 329 -0.52 -11.22 10.43
N TYR A 330 -0.75 -10.05 9.83
CA TYR A 330 0.31 -9.05 9.67
C TYR A 330 0.75 -8.39 10.98
N VAL A 331 -0.17 -8.21 11.94
CA VAL A 331 0.21 -7.69 13.26
C VAL A 331 1.09 -8.71 14.01
N ILE A 332 0.73 -10.00 14.00
CA ILE A 332 1.55 -11.05 14.63
C ILE A 332 2.90 -11.16 13.92
N TYR A 333 2.93 -11.11 12.59
CA TYR A 333 4.16 -11.14 11.81
C TYR A 333 5.06 -9.93 12.16
N ALA A 334 4.51 -8.71 12.16
CA ALA A 334 5.26 -7.50 12.51
C ALA A 334 5.80 -7.53 13.95
N LEU A 335 5.05 -8.09 14.89
CA LEU A 335 5.55 -8.32 16.25
C LEU A 335 6.66 -9.37 16.28
N GLY A 336 6.53 -10.44 15.47
CA GLY A 336 7.58 -11.44 15.32
C GLY A 336 8.90 -10.84 14.84
N VAL A 337 8.84 -10.00 13.79
CA VAL A 337 10.01 -9.25 13.28
C VAL A 337 10.59 -8.33 14.36
N LEU A 338 9.74 -7.55 15.07
CA LEU A 338 10.18 -6.61 16.09
C LEU A 338 10.91 -7.28 17.27
N PHE A 339 10.49 -8.49 17.63
CA PHE A 339 11.11 -9.27 18.72
C PHE A 339 12.13 -10.31 18.23
N GLY A 340 12.48 -10.31 16.96
CA GLY A 340 13.51 -11.20 16.39
C GLY A 340 13.12 -12.68 16.35
N TYR A 341 11.82 -12.99 16.23
CA TYR A 341 11.33 -14.37 16.08
C TYR A 341 11.12 -14.78 14.62
N VAL A 342 11.19 -13.84 13.69
CA VAL A 342 10.99 -14.06 12.24
C VAL A 342 12.07 -13.28 11.50
#